data_125becb01bb86897e5d99c2daa2259a1
#
_entry.id   125becb01bb86897e5d99c2daa2259a1
#
_cell.length_a   1.000
_cell.length_b   1.000
_cell.length_c   1.000
_cell.angle_alpha   90.00
_cell.angle_beta   90.00
_cell.angle_gamma   90.00
#
_symmetry.space_group_name_H-M   'P 1'
#
loop_
_entity.id
_entity.type
_entity.pdbx_description
1 polymer ?
#
loop_
_entity_poly.entity_id
_entity_poly.type
_entity_poly.pdbx_seq_one_letter_code
_entity_poly.pdbx_strand_id
1 'polypeptide(L)'
;PWGAAPFSEDKLKNTKNSFFSAEEHFSKLTRKIKPLVFDAVNVEKLIPVVEKVLLDSFNAKHQNSAITEVVGSIIEKRGNLHIGSLSSDIYISERQLERIFAEYIGCSVKCLAALIRYQFLWNEILYNPTFKIMDAVTKYGYFDQSHLLNDFRKYHSMNINQAKSHALSKL
;
A
#
# COMPACT_ATOMS: atom_id res chain seq x y z
N PRO A 1 -5.48 -2.08 0.63
CA PRO A 1 -6.79 -2.14 -0.01
C PRO A 1 -6.77 -2.74 -1.42
N TRP A 2 -5.95 -2.24 -2.37
CA TRP A 2 -5.92 -2.76 -3.74
C TRP A 2 -5.62 -4.27 -3.81
N GLY A 3 -4.64 -4.77 -3.07
CA GLY A 3 -4.30 -6.19 -3.00
C GLY A 3 -5.41 -7.06 -2.39
N ALA A 4 -6.33 -6.47 -1.63
CA ALA A 4 -7.46 -7.17 -1.04
C ALA A 4 -8.68 -7.23 -1.98
N ALA A 5 -8.79 -6.33 -2.97
CA ALA A 5 -9.93 -6.24 -3.87
C ALA A 5 -10.27 -7.57 -4.60
N PRO A 6 -9.31 -8.38 -5.08
CA PRO A 6 -9.60 -9.67 -5.72
C PRO A 6 -10.28 -10.71 -4.82
N PHE A 7 -10.22 -10.51 -3.51
CA PHE A 7 -10.73 -11.44 -2.50
C PHE A 7 -11.97 -10.92 -1.79
N SER A 8 -12.28 -9.61 -1.94
CA SER A 8 -13.43 -8.98 -1.31
C SER A 8 -14.73 -9.32 -2.04
N GLU A 9 -15.78 -9.53 -1.26
CA GLU A 9 -17.15 -9.71 -1.77
C GLU A 9 -17.85 -8.36 -1.98
N ASP A 10 -17.31 -7.28 -1.38
CA ASP A 10 -17.86 -5.94 -1.38
C ASP A 10 -16.84 -4.87 -1.81
N LYS A 11 -17.36 -3.65 -2.07
CA LYS A 11 -16.52 -2.49 -2.32
C LYS A 11 -15.85 -1.99 -1.03
N LEU A 12 -14.55 -1.77 -1.06
CA LEU A 12 -13.74 -1.42 0.11
C LEU A 12 -13.76 0.08 0.49
N LYS A 13 -14.67 0.88 -0.09
CA LYS A 13 -14.67 2.34 0.08
C LYS A 13 -14.87 2.82 1.54
N ASN A 14 -15.54 2.02 2.36
CA ASN A 14 -15.84 2.37 3.76
C ASN A 14 -14.85 1.79 4.77
N THR A 15 -13.75 1.17 4.31
CA THR A 15 -12.76 0.50 5.17
C THR A 15 -11.64 1.43 5.65
N LYS A 16 -11.61 2.69 5.18
CA LYS A 16 -10.57 3.65 5.55
C LYS A 16 -10.70 4.06 7.01
N ASN A 17 -9.56 4.02 7.74
CA ASN A 17 -9.48 4.40 9.16
C ASN A 17 -10.47 3.66 10.07
N SER A 18 -10.79 2.42 9.72
CA SER A 18 -11.70 1.57 10.50
C SER A 18 -11.08 0.20 10.77
N PHE A 19 -11.59 -0.46 11.79
CA PHE A 19 -11.34 -1.86 12.09
C PHE A 19 -12.63 -2.63 11.85
N PHE A 20 -12.54 -3.74 11.17
CA PHE A 20 -13.67 -4.63 10.89
C PHE A 20 -13.22 -6.09 10.96
N SER A 21 -14.16 -6.99 11.15
CA SER A 21 -13.86 -8.42 11.06
C SER A 21 -13.53 -8.80 9.61
N ALA A 22 -12.49 -9.59 9.41
CA ALA A 22 -12.19 -10.11 8.08
C ALA A 22 -13.36 -10.92 7.49
N GLU A 23 -14.21 -11.49 8.34
CA GLU A 23 -15.39 -12.24 7.93
C GLU A 23 -16.45 -11.36 7.25
N GLU A 24 -16.50 -10.04 7.55
CA GLU A 24 -17.47 -9.11 6.96
C GLU A 24 -17.25 -8.87 5.48
N HIS A 25 -15.97 -8.79 5.04
CA HIS A 25 -15.62 -8.45 3.65
C HIS A 25 -14.95 -9.59 2.89
N PHE A 26 -14.49 -10.63 3.58
CA PHE A 26 -13.71 -11.74 3.04
C PHE A 26 -14.23 -13.10 3.53
N SER A 27 -15.53 -13.28 3.67
CA SER A 27 -16.14 -14.43 4.32
C SER A 27 -15.68 -15.78 3.72
N LYS A 28 -15.62 -15.86 2.38
CA LYS A 28 -15.19 -17.08 1.67
C LYS A 28 -13.71 -17.37 1.89
N LEU A 29 -12.87 -16.36 1.87
CA LEU A 29 -11.43 -16.51 2.11
C LEU A 29 -11.15 -16.87 3.56
N THR A 30 -11.77 -16.16 4.50
CA THR A 30 -11.62 -16.38 5.94
C THR A 30 -12.03 -17.81 6.33
N ARG A 31 -13.13 -18.32 5.79
CA ARG A 31 -13.58 -19.70 6.03
C ARG A 31 -12.55 -20.74 5.60
N LYS A 32 -11.77 -20.49 4.54
CA LYS A 32 -10.71 -21.39 4.09
C LYS A 32 -9.42 -21.25 4.90
N ILE A 33 -9.04 -20.03 5.29
CA ILE A 33 -7.74 -19.75 5.93
C ILE A 33 -7.79 -19.96 7.45
N LYS A 34 -8.90 -19.59 8.10
CA LYS A 34 -9.02 -19.64 9.57
C LYS A 34 -8.68 -21.00 10.19
N PRO A 35 -9.19 -22.15 9.69
CA PRO A 35 -8.82 -23.46 10.22
C PRO A 35 -7.32 -23.75 10.06
N LEU A 36 -6.73 -23.40 8.91
CA LEU A 36 -5.31 -23.62 8.63
C LEU A 36 -4.39 -22.89 9.61
N VAL A 37 -4.77 -21.66 9.99
CA VAL A 37 -3.99 -20.83 10.93
C VAL A 37 -4.14 -21.37 12.36
N PHE A 38 -5.34 -21.79 12.78
CA PHE A 38 -5.57 -22.31 14.13
C PHE A 38 -4.89 -23.67 14.37
N ASP A 39 -4.82 -24.51 13.34
CA ASP A 39 -4.23 -25.84 13.44
C ASP A 39 -2.71 -25.84 13.14
N ALA A 40 -2.14 -24.70 12.80
CA ALA A 40 -0.75 -24.58 12.39
C ALA A 40 0.21 -24.71 13.58
N VAL A 41 1.03 -25.74 13.56
CA VAL A 41 2.15 -25.94 14.50
C VAL A 41 3.43 -25.26 14.00
N ASN A 42 3.57 -25.06 12.69
CA ASN A 42 4.77 -24.50 12.06
C ASN A 42 4.38 -23.49 10.98
N VAL A 43 4.82 -22.24 11.16
CA VAL A 43 4.51 -21.11 10.27
C VAL A 43 5.13 -21.30 8.88
N GLU A 44 6.35 -21.84 8.78
CA GLU A 44 7.03 -22.05 7.48
C GLU A 44 6.25 -23.03 6.59
N LYS A 45 5.65 -24.05 7.18
CA LYS A 45 4.78 -25.01 6.46
C LYS A 45 3.40 -24.42 6.13
N LEU A 46 2.94 -23.45 6.92
CA LEU A 46 1.66 -22.77 6.69
C LEU A 46 1.70 -21.84 5.48
N ILE A 47 2.82 -21.13 5.26
CA ILE A 47 2.95 -20.13 4.19
C ILE A 47 2.54 -20.70 2.82
N PRO A 48 3.12 -21.79 2.29
CA PRO A 48 2.77 -22.29 0.97
C PRO A 48 1.31 -22.77 0.86
N VAL A 49 0.74 -23.24 1.97
CA VAL A 49 -0.68 -23.66 2.00
C VAL A 49 -1.61 -22.45 1.88
N VAL A 50 -1.31 -21.36 2.63
CA VAL A 50 -2.07 -20.12 2.55
C VAL A 50 -1.90 -19.46 1.19
N GLU A 51 -0.69 -19.43 0.63
CA GLU A 51 -0.43 -18.91 -0.72
C GLU A 51 -1.28 -19.64 -1.76
N LYS A 52 -1.35 -20.97 -1.69
CA LYS A 52 -2.20 -21.74 -2.59
C LYS A 52 -3.68 -21.36 -2.45
N VAL A 53 -4.20 -21.23 -1.22
CA VAL A 53 -5.59 -20.80 -0.98
C VAL A 53 -5.84 -19.39 -1.55
N LEU A 54 -4.88 -18.47 -1.43
CA LEU A 54 -4.97 -17.14 -2.00
C LEU A 54 -5.01 -17.20 -3.54
N LEU A 55 -4.10 -17.94 -4.17
CA LEU A 55 -4.08 -18.10 -5.62
C LEU A 55 -5.38 -18.72 -6.14
N ASP A 56 -5.87 -19.79 -5.51
CA ASP A 56 -7.12 -20.47 -5.88
C ASP A 56 -8.38 -19.60 -5.66
N SER A 57 -8.28 -18.61 -4.77
CA SER A 57 -9.38 -17.70 -4.44
C SER A 57 -9.31 -16.37 -5.19
N PHE A 58 -8.26 -16.15 -5.98
CA PHE A 58 -8.04 -14.92 -6.72
C PHE A 58 -9.09 -14.76 -7.84
N ASN A 59 -9.80 -13.64 -7.81
CA ASN A 59 -10.80 -13.30 -8.82
C ASN A 59 -10.42 -12.03 -9.58
N ALA A 60 -9.82 -12.20 -10.76
CA ALA A 60 -9.40 -11.08 -11.62
C ALA A 60 -10.56 -10.17 -12.06
N LYS A 61 -11.81 -10.66 -12.06
CA LYS A 61 -12.98 -9.86 -12.43
C LYS A 61 -13.27 -8.73 -11.43
N HIS A 62 -12.76 -8.85 -10.21
CA HIS A 62 -12.88 -7.81 -9.17
C HIS A 62 -11.75 -6.77 -9.25
N GLN A 63 -10.79 -6.94 -10.18
CA GLN A 63 -9.77 -5.92 -10.45
C GLN A 63 -10.26 -4.97 -11.54
N ASN A 64 -10.06 -3.69 -11.31
CA ASN A 64 -10.25 -2.65 -12.32
C ASN A 64 -8.91 -2.42 -13.03
N SER A 65 -8.85 -2.64 -14.36
CA SER A 65 -7.62 -2.53 -15.15
C SER A 65 -6.98 -1.14 -15.04
N ALA A 66 -7.78 -0.08 -15.07
CA ALA A 66 -7.29 1.29 -14.91
C ALA A 66 -6.62 1.51 -13.55
N ILE A 67 -7.19 0.94 -12.48
CA ILE A 67 -6.55 1.00 -11.15
C ILE A 67 -5.23 0.24 -11.15
N THR A 68 -5.19 -0.94 -11.74
CA THR A 68 -3.98 -1.77 -11.80
C THR A 68 -2.85 -1.02 -12.50
N GLU A 69 -3.15 -0.37 -13.62
CA GLU A 69 -2.21 0.43 -14.38
C GLU A 69 -1.71 1.65 -13.58
N VAL A 70 -2.62 2.40 -12.96
CA VAL A 70 -2.26 3.56 -12.13
C VAL A 70 -1.43 3.15 -10.92
N VAL A 71 -1.81 2.08 -10.22
CA VAL A 71 -1.04 1.57 -9.06
C VAL A 71 0.34 1.10 -9.50
N GLY A 72 0.44 0.42 -10.64
CA GLY A 72 1.71 0.04 -11.25
C GLY A 72 2.61 1.25 -11.50
N SER A 73 2.08 2.30 -12.12
CA SER A 73 2.80 3.57 -12.37
C SER A 73 3.22 4.27 -11.08
N ILE A 74 2.37 4.25 -10.04
CA ILE A 74 2.72 4.83 -8.73
C ILE A 74 3.91 4.09 -8.12
N ILE A 75 3.92 2.76 -8.18
CA ILE A 75 5.00 1.93 -7.63
C ILE A 75 6.28 2.13 -8.41
N GLU A 76 6.23 2.07 -9.75
CA GLU A 76 7.38 2.27 -10.65
C GLU A 76 8.05 3.62 -10.42
N LYS A 77 7.25 4.70 -10.33
CA LYS A 77 7.73 6.06 -10.07
C LYS A 77 7.96 6.34 -8.57
N ARG A 78 7.89 5.32 -7.71
CA ARG A 78 8.10 5.43 -6.25
C ARG A 78 7.26 6.51 -5.58
N GLY A 79 6.02 6.69 -6.05
CA GLY A 79 5.11 7.71 -5.58
C GLY A 79 5.41 9.14 -6.06
N ASN A 80 6.44 9.35 -6.88
CA ASN A 80 6.78 10.66 -7.46
C ASN A 80 6.14 10.81 -8.84
N LEU A 81 4.90 11.30 -8.87
CA LEU A 81 4.14 11.46 -10.11
C LEU A 81 3.17 12.65 -10.07
N HIS A 82 2.84 13.16 -11.24
CA HIS A 82 1.79 14.14 -11.44
C HIS A 82 0.49 13.45 -11.87
N ILE A 83 -0.61 13.73 -11.19
CA ILE A 83 -1.92 13.07 -11.46
C ILE A 83 -2.41 13.39 -12.88
N GLY A 84 -2.19 14.61 -13.35
CA GLY A 84 -2.58 15.02 -14.69
C GLY A 84 -1.94 14.16 -15.81
N SER A 85 -0.69 13.71 -15.65
CA SER A 85 -0.07 12.82 -16.63
C SER A 85 -0.69 11.41 -16.60
N LEU A 86 -1.07 10.91 -15.43
CA LEU A 86 -1.72 9.59 -15.31
C LEU A 86 -3.08 9.53 -15.99
N SER A 87 -3.89 10.57 -15.84
CA SER A 87 -5.24 10.62 -16.45
C SER A 87 -5.18 10.66 -17.98
N SER A 88 -4.18 11.32 -18.56
CA SER A 88 -3.97 11.32 -20.01
C SER A 88 -3.52 9.96 -20.56
N ASP A 89 -2.64 9.26 -19.84
CA ASP A 89 -2.10 7.98 -20.26
C ASP A 89 -3.18 6.87 -20.33
N ILE A 90 -4.18 6.93 -19.45
CA ILE A 90 -5.25 5.93 -19.34
C ILE A 90 -6.60 6.39 -19.91
N TYR A 91 -6.65 7.52 -20.59
CA TYR A 91 -7.85 8.06 -21.25
C TYR A 91 -9.08 8.20 -20.34
N ILE A 92 -8.91 8.50 -19.06
CA ILE A 92 -9.99 8.80 -18.11
C ILE A 92 -9.75 10.15 -17.43
N SER A 93 -10.84 10.87 -17.11
CA SER A 93 -10.71 12.16 -16.44
C SER A 93 -10.20 11.99 -14.99
N GLU A 94 -9.50 13.01 -14.48
CA GLU A 94 -9.03 13.01 -13.08
C GLU A 94 -10.19 12.77 -12.10
N ARG A 95 -11.36 13.37 -12.34
CA ARG A 95 -12.54 13.17 -11.49
C ARG A 95 -13.03 11.72 -11.50
N GLN A 96 -12.98 11.06 -12.65
CA GLN A 96 -13.36 9.66 -12.78
C GLN A 96 -12.33 8.76 -12.08
N LEU A 97 -11.05 9.05 -12.23
CA LEU A 97 -9.95 8.36 -11.56
C LEU A 97 -10.09 8.45 -10.03
N GLU A 98 -10.29 9.66 -9.47
CA GLU A 98 -10.50 9.84 -8.04
C GLU A 98 -11.74 9.08 -7.53
N ARG A 99 -12.84 9.06 -8.28
CA ARG A 99 -14.04 8.29 -7.92
C ARG A 99 -13.75 6.79 -7.87
N ILE A 100 -13.07 6.25 -8.87
CA ILE A 100 -12.71 4.83 -8.94
C ILE A 100 -11.75 4.47 -7.79
N PHE A 101 -10.75 5.31 -7.54
CA PHE A 101 -9.83 5.11 -6.42
C PHE A 101 -10.54 5.11 -5.06
N ALA A 102 -11.43 6.06 -4.82
CA ALA A 102 -12.21 6.09 -3.58
C ALA A 102 -13.08 4.82 -3.41
N GLU A 103 -13.61 4.29 -4.50
CA GLU A 103 -14.48 3.12 -4.49
C GLU A 103 -13.72 1.80 -4.25
N TYR A 104 -12.57 1.59 -4.92
CA TYR A 104 -11.84 0.31 -4.90
C TYR A 104 -10.64 0.29 -3.95
N ILE A 105 -10.02 1.45 -3.71
CA ILE A 105 -8.83 1.59 -2.85
C ILE A 105 -9.20 2.18 -1.48
N GLY A 106 -10.26 2.98 -1.42
CA GLY A 106 -10.68 3.68 -0.20
C GLY A 106 -9.89 4.95 0.10
N CYS A 107 -8.98 5.40 -0.79
CA CYS A 107 -8.25 6.66 -0.66
C CYS A 107 -8.02 7.31 -2.03
N SER A 108 -7.56 8.57 -2.05
CA SER A 108 -7.22 9.26 -3.29
C SER A 108 -5.93 8.73 -3.91
N VAL A 109 -5.74 8.95 -5.21
CA VAL A 109 -4.47 8.67 -5.94
C VAL A 109 -3.29 9.33 -5.23
N LYS A 110 -3.46 10.60 -4.84
CA LYS A 110 -2.44 11.39 -4.14
C LYS A 110 -2.07 10.78 -2.78
N CYS A 111 -3.05 10.28 -2.05
CA CYS A 111 -2.82 9.62 -0.76
C CYS A 111 -2.02 8.32 -0.93
N LEU A 112 -2.37 7.48 -1.92
CA LEU A 112 -1.64 6.26 -2.20
C LEU A 112 -0.20 6.56 -2.66
N ALA A 113 -0.03 7.54 -3.55
CA ALA A 113 1.29 7.95 -4.02
C ALA A 113 2.19 8.44 -2.87
N ALA A 114 1.64 9.23 -1.94
CA ALA A 114 2.37 9.67 -0.76
C ALA A 114 2.77 8.50 0.16
N LEU A 115 1.89 7.53 0.36
CA LEU A 115 2.18 6.33 1.15
C LEU A 115 3.28 5.48 0.51
N ILE A 116 3.21 5.25 -0.80
CA ILE A 116 4.23 4.49 -1.55
C ILE A 116 5.59 5.21 -1.49
N ARG A 117 5.61 6.52 -1.72
CA ARG A 117 6.81 7.34 -1.60
C ARG A 117 7.44 7.23 -0.20
N TYR A 118 6.61 7.34 0.83
CA TYR A 118 7.04 7.16 2.21
C TYR A 118 7.63 5.75 2.46
N GLN A 119 7.02 4.68 1.95
CA GLN A 119 7.55 3.32 2.14
C GLN A 119 8.92 3.12 1.49
N PHE A 120 9.11 3.63 0.27
CA PHE A 120 10.43 3.60 -0.38
C PHE A 120 11.48 4.41 0.39
N LEU A 121 11.11 5.60 0.86
CA LEU A 121 11.96 6.42 1.72
C LEU A 121 12.33 5.69 3.02
N TRP A 122 11.35 5.08 3.68
CA TRP A 122 11.56 4.35 4.93
C TRP A 122 12.49 3.16 4.76
N ASN A 123 12.32 2.36 3.72
CA ASN A 123 13.23 1.27 3.40
C ASN A 123 14.66 1.76 3.17
N GLU A 124 14.82 2.89 2.48
CA GLU A 124 16.15 3.46 2.28
C GLU A 124 16.78 3.96 3.58
N ILE A 125 16.01 4.59 4.46
CA ILE A 125 16.48 5.01 5.78
C ILE A 125 16.96 3.81 6.60
N LEU A 126 16.23 2.70 6.56
CA LEU A 126 16.59 1.50 7.34
C LEU A 126 17.83 0.79 6.80
N TYR A 127 17.89 0.56 5.51
CA TYR A 127 18.83 -0.38 4.91
C TYR A 127 19.99 0.28 4.16
N ASN A 128 19.97 1.60 3.92
CA ASN A 128 21.07 2.31 3.31
C ASN A 128 21.99 2.93 4.41
N PRO A 129 23.20 2.42 4.64
CA PRO A 129 24.10 2.98 5.65
C PRO A 129 24.63 4.39 5.27
N THR A 130 24.61 4.74 3.99
CA THR A 130 25.03 6.05 3.47
C THR A 130 23.87 7.01 3.21
N PHE A 131 22.70 6.76 3.80
CA PHE A 131 21.51 7.59 3.63
C PHE A 131 21.79 9.05 3.98
N LYS A 132 21.42 9.94 3.03
CA LYS A 132 21.48 11.40 3.23
C LYS A 132 20.11 12.00 2.89
N ILE A 133 19.60 12.85 3.78
CA ILE A 133 18.29 13.49 3.61
C ILE A 133 18.22 14.31 2.32
N MET A 134 19.28 15.04 1.97
CA MET A 134 19.29 15.88 0.77
C MET A 134 19.18 15.06 -0.52
N ASP A 135 19.82 13.90 -0.58
CA ASP A 135 19.72 12.98 -1.73
C ASP A 135 18.29 12.42 -1.84
N ALA A 136 17.68 12.10 -0.70
CA ALA A 136 16.31 11.63 -0.63
C ALA A 136 15.28 12.71 -1.07
N VAL A 137 15.50 13.98 -0.75
CA VAL A 137 14.67 15.09 -1.21
C VAL A 137 14.55 15.06 -2.73
N THR A 138 15.68 15.03 -3.43
CA THR A 138 15.71 14.99 -4.90
C THR A 138 15.13 13.69 -5.45
N LYS A 139 15.56 12.55 -4.89
CA LYS A 139 15.19 11.21 -5.37
C LYS A 139 13.68 10.93 -5.28
N TYR A 140 13.03 11.38 -4.21
CA TYR A 140 11.61 11.16 -3.95
C TYR A 140 10.71 12.35 -4.31
N GLY A 141 11.25 13.40 -4.95
CA GLY A 141 10.48 14.54 -5.43
C GLY A 141 9.85 15.37 -4.31
N TYR A 142 10.52 15.51 -3.19
CA TYR A 142 10.15 16.49 -2.17
C TYR A 142 10.64 17.88 -2.58
N PHE A 143 9.90 18.91 -2.17
CA PHE A 143 10.27 20.28 -2.48
C PHE A 143 11.56 20.68 -1.75
N ASP A 144 11.64 20.35 -0.46
CA ASP A 144 12.78 20.61 0.41
C ASP A 144 12.86 19.59 1.55
N GLN A 145 13.88 19.73 2.39
CA GLN A 145 14.08 18.88 3.56
C GLN A 145 12.93 19.00 4.58
N SER A 146 12.38 20.18 4.76
CA SER A 146 11.28 20.42 5.71
C SER A 146 10.02 19.70 5.27
N HIS A 147 9.71 19.70 3.96
CA HIS A 147 8.60 18.95 3.39
C HIS A 147 8.77 17.44 3.62
N LEU A 148 9.98 16.90 3.36
CA LEU A 148 10.26 15.47 3.63
C LEU A 148 10.08 15.14 5.11
N LEU A 149 10.67 15.92 6.02
CA LEU A 149 10.59 15.67 7.46
C LEU A 149 9.16 15.79 8.01
N ASN A 150 8.37 16.73 7.50
CA ASN A 150 6.98 16.89 7.88
C ASN A 150 6.12 15.71 7.38
N ASP A 151 6.37 15.23 6.15
CA ASP A 151 5.68 14.06 5.61
C ASP A 151 6.06 12.80 6.40
N PHE A 152 7.34 12.62 6.73
CA PHE A 152 7.81 11.51 7.56
C PHE A 152 7.13 11.47 8.95
N ARG A 153 7.00 12.62 9.61
CA ARG A 153 6.35 12.72 10.94
C ARG A 153 4.89 12.30 10.94
N LYS A 154 4.17 12.42 9.83
CA LYS A 154 2.76 11.95 9.72
C LYS A 154 2.63 10.45 9.97
N TYR A 155 3.65 9.68 9.63
CA TYR A 155 3.64 8.22 9.76
C TYR A 155 4.31 7.72 11.05
N HIS A 156 5.33 8.42 11.55
CA HIS A 156 6.12 7.96 12.70
C HIS A 156 5.84 8.69 14.01
N SER A 157 5.27 9.88 13.98
CA SER A 157 5.12 10.76 15.15
C SER A 157 6.44 11.09 15.86
N MET A 158 7.59 10.81 15.23
CA MET A 158 8.95 11.01 15.76
C MET A 158 9.91 11.39 14.63
N ASN A 159 11.14 11.81 14.97
CA ASN A 159 12.15 12.11 13.96
C ASN A 159 12.79 10.84 13.36
N ILE A 160 13.49 10.99 12.23
CA ILE A 160 14.08 9.88 11.47
C ILE A 160 15.05 9.04 12.33
N ASN A 161 15.91 9.68 13.12
CA ASN A 161 16.90 8.96 13.93
C ASN A 161 16.23 8.14 15.03
N GLN A 162 15.24 8.70 15.71
CA GLN A 162 14.44 8.01 16.72
C GLN A 162 13.69 6.81 16.10
N ALA A 163 13.04 7.02 14.95
CA ALA A 163 12.31 5.97 14.25
C ALA A 163 13.24 4.84 13.81
N LYS A 164 14.40 5.16 13.23
CA LYS A 164 15.42 4.19 12.82
C LYS A 164 15.92 3.37 14.01
N SER A 165 16.31 4.04 15.09
CA SER A 165 16.80 3.39 16.32
C SER A 165 15.75 2.44 16.90
N HIS A 166 14.49 2.89 16.96
CA HIS A 166 13.37 2.08 17.46
C HIS A 166 13.08 0.85 16.60
N ALA A 167 13.15 0.99 15.27
CA ALA A 167 12.94 -0.13 14.36
C ALA A 167 14.07 -1.18 14.48
N LEU A 168 15.32 -0.74 14.52
CA LEU A 168 16.48 -1.63 14.61
C LEU A 168 16.62 -2.33 15.97
N SER A 169 16.08 -1.75 17.05
CA SER A 169 16.09 -2.40 18.37
C SER A 169 15.08 -3.54 18.51
N LYS A 170 14.20 -3.74 17.52
CA LYS A 170 13.15 -4.78 17.50
C LYS A 170 13.44 -5.91 16.50
N LEU A 171 14.52 -5.79 15.74
CA LEU A 171 15.05 -6.83 14.84
C LEU A 171 16.08 -7.68 15.54
#